data_87fb080a2c7615fc423d3498477534b2
#
_entry.id   87fb080a2c7615fc423d3498477534b2
#
_cell.length_a   1.000
_cell.length_b   1.000
_cell.length_c   1.000
_cell.angle_alpha   90.00
_cell.angle_beta   90.00
_cell.angle_gamma   90.00
#
_symmetry.space_group_name_H-M   'P 1'
#
loop_
_entity.id
_entity.type
_entity.pdbx_description
1 polymer ?
#
loop_
_entity_poly.entity_id
_entity_poly.type
_entity_poly.pdbx_seq_one_letter_code
_entity_poly.pdbx_strand_id
1 'polypeptide(L)'
;MIDRIKEKVGTMFTSKEVGATEEDPKVILVNTGPEATPEPELRVVGLYTDITEEKVAEVTQALLYLNETNRLKEDEEEKKPIDFYISTYGGNADDMFALYDIMKQVQKETEIHTIGMGKVMSAGVLLLAG
;
A
#
# COMPACT_ATOMS: atom_id res chain seq x y z
N MET A 1 -25.59 16.94 5.99
CA MET A 1 -24.54 17.21 6.29
C MET A 1 -23.90 16.90 6.77
N ILE A 2 -24.40 17.33 6.75
CA ILE A 2 -23.56 17.64 7.13
C ILE A 2 -23.22 16.98 7.08
N ASP A 3 -23.90 16.74 6.54
CA ASP A 3 -23.17 16.64 6.46
C ASP A 3 -22.27 16.27 6.08
N ARG A 4 -22.03 16.37 5.98
CA ARG A 4 -20.81 16.29 5.76
C ARG A 4 -19.90 16.32 6.35
N ILE A 5 -20.22 16.90 7.09
CA ILE A 5 -19.48 17.31 7.69
C ILE A 5 -18.99 17.08 8.00
N LYS A 6 -19.38 17.27 8.26
CA LYS A 6 -19.04 17.72 8.51
C LYS A 6 -18.31 17.78 8.06
N GLU A 7 -18.57 17.87 7.22
CA GLU A 7 -17.77 17.99 6.84
C GLU A 7 -16.81 18.02 7.08
N LYS A 8 -16.48 18.07 7.28
CA LYS A 8 -15.65 18.26 7.74
C LYS A 8 -15.06 18.82 8.03
N VAL A 9 -14.89 19.14 7.93
CA VAL A 9 -14.74 20.08 8.22
C VAL A 9 -13.78 20.58 8.32
N GLY A 10 -12.47 20.20 7.70
CA GLY A 10 -12.02 21.29 7.82
C GLY A 10 -12.68 22.20 8.77
N THR A 11 -13.26 23.06 8.21
CA THR A 11 -13.96 24.05 9.00
C THR A 11 -15.34 23.57 9.31
N MET A 12 -15.65 23.64 10.53
CA MET A 12 -16.96 23.23 10.96
C MET A 12 -17.76 24.46 11.29
N PHE A 13 -18.87 24.61 10.65
CA PHE A 13 -19.79 25.68 10.94
C PHE A 13 -20.98 25.13 11.63
N THR A 14 -21.34 25.78 12.67
CA THR A 14 -22.59 25.49 13.32
C THR A 14 -23.54 26.58 12.89
N SER A 15 -24.50 26.18 12.12
CA SER A 15 -25.44 27.12 11.61
C SER A 15 -26.72 26.95 12.35
N LYS A 16 -27.11 28.00 12.95
CA LYS A 16 -28.36 27.98 13.66
C LYS A 16 -29.35 28.79 12.89
N GLU A 17 -30.48 28.21 12.69
CA GLU A 17 -31.52 28.91 11.97
C GLU A 17 -32.01 30.05 12.81
N VAL A 18 -31.91 31.20 12.27
CA VAL A 18 -32.23 32.39 12.99
C VAL A 18 -33.71 32.54 13.13
N GLY A 19 -34.08 32.87 14.30
CA GLY A 19 -35.47 33.14 14.58
C GLY A 19 -36.30 31.90 14.48
N ALA A 20 -35.67 30.90 14.22
CA ALA A 20 -36.37 29.70 13.96
C ALA A 20 -36.84 29.10 15.24
N THR A 21 -37.34 27.99 15.04
CA THR A 21 -37.72 27.14 16.11
C THR A 21 -36.49 26.77 16.85
N GLU A 22 -36.68 26.03 17.83
CA GLU A 22 -35.56 25.60 18.63
C GLU A 22 -34.95 24.33 18.06
N GLU A 23 -34.69 24.39 16.79
CA GLU A 23 -34.06 23.24 16.18
C GLU A 23 -32.60 23.16 16.62
N ASP A 24 -32.15 21.94 16.72
CA ASP A 24 -30.77 21.71 17.03
C ASP A 24 -29.89 22.33 15.95
N PRO A 25 -28.78 22.87 16.33
CA PRO A 25 -27.88 23.44 15.33
C PRO A 25 -27.40 22.37 14.36
N LYS A 26 -27.47 22.70 13.12
CA LYS A 26 -26.98 21.81 12.10
C LYS A 26 -25.51 22.07 11.88
N VAL A 27 -24.79 20.99 11.85
CA VAL A 27 -23.36 21.08 11.61
C VAL A 27 -23.14 20.83 10.13
N ILE A 28 -22.61 21.84 9.47
CA ILE A 28 -22.29 21.75 8.06
C ILE A 28 -20.78 21.69 7.95
N LEU A 29 -20.29 20.60 7.44
CA LEU A 29 -18.87 20.45 7.19
C LEU A 29 -18.61 20.93 5.77
N VAL A 30 -17.92 22.03 5.67
CA VAL A 30 -17.60 22.59 4.38
C VAL A 30 -16.13 22.35 4.12
N ASN A 31 -15.86 21.60 3.09
CA ASN A 31 -14.49 21.41 2.67
C ASN A 31 -14.08 22.61 1.85
N THR A 32 -13.42 23.54 2.50
CA THR A 32 -13.00 24.76 1.83
C THR A 32 -11.58 24.68 1.32
N GLY A 33 -10.92 23.57 1.59
CA GLY A 33 -9.57 23.40 1.11
C GLY A 33 -9.58 22.86 -0.31
N PRO A 34 -8.44 22.90 -0.95
CA PRO A 34 -8.33 22.28 -2.26
C PRO A 34 -8.60 20.79 -2.12
N GLU A 35 -9.23 20.24 -3.11
CA GLU A 35 -9.46 18.81 -3.13
C GLU A 35 -8.12 18.13 -2.98
N ALA A 36 -8.05 17.24 -2.02
CA ALA A 36 -6.82 16.50 -1.81
C ALA A 36 -6.60 15.62 -3.04
N THR A 37 -5.48 15.84 -3.72
CA THR A 37 -5.12 14.95 -4.80
C THR A 37 -4.77 13.61 -4.16
N PRO A 38 -5.23 12.51 -4.72
CA PRO A 38 -4.88 11.23 -4.16
C PRO A 38 -3.37 11.06 -4.21
N GLU A 39 -2.81 10.68 -3.08
CA GLU A 39 -1.37 10.45 -3.02
C GLU A 39 -1.04 9.24 -3.87
N PRO A 40 0.08 9.31 -4.58
CA PRO A 40 0.47 8.16 -5.38
C PRO A 40 0.72 6.96 -4.47
N GLU A 41 0.13 5.87 -4.84
CA GLU A 41 0.30 4.64 -4.09
C GLU A 41 1.67 4.06 -4.40
N LEU A 42 2.54 4.02 -3.39
CA LEU A 42 3.89 3.52 -3.59
C LEU A 42 3.85 1.99 -3.53
N ARG A 43 4.14 1.36 -4.64
CA ARG A 43 4.07 -0.10 -4.73
C ARG A 43 5.43 -0.69 -5.07
N VAL A 44 6.44 -0.21 -4.37
CA VAL A 44 7.82 -0.62 -4.60
C VAL A 44 8.34 -1.31 -3.34
N VAL A 45 8.96 -2.48 -3.52
CA VAL A 45 9.58 -3.23 -2.45
C VAL A 45 11.04 -3.48 -2.86
N GLY A 46 11.94 -3.42 -1.92
CA GLY A 46 13.36 -3.57 -2.24
C GLY A 46 14.08 -4.56 -1.35
N LEU A 47 14.95 -5.34 -1.95
CA LEU A 47 15.86 -6.24 -1.27
C LEU A 47 17.27 -5.84 -1.69
N TYR A 48 17.95 -5.03 -0.86
CA TYR A 48 19.24 -4.45 -1.22
C TYR A 48 20.39 -4.94 -0.35
N THR A 49 20.15 -5.98 0.43
CA THR A 49 21.14 -6.54 1.35
C THR A 49 21.20 -8.05 1.16
N ASP A 50 21.99 -8.70 2.00
CA ASP A 50 22.04 -10.15 2.01
C ASP A 50 20.66 -10.70 2.44
N ILE A 51 20.39 -11.91 1.99
CA ILE A 51 19.13 -12.59 2.31
C ILE A 51 19.29 -13.21 3.69
N THR A 52 18.60 -12.62 4.66
CA THR A 52 18.61 -13.08 6.04
C THR A 52 17.18 -13.18 6.53
N GLU A 53 16.98 -13.91 7.60
CA GLU A 53 15.67 -14.10 8.19
C GLU A 53 14.99 -12.76 8.44
N GLU A 54 15.74 -11.83 9.04
CA GLU A 54 15.19 -10.52 9.37
C GLU A 54 14.75 -9.76 8.12
N LYS A 55 15.60 -9.76 7.10
CA LYS A 55 15.28 -9.03 5.88
C LYS A 55 14.13 -9.68 5.12
N VAL A 56 14.07 -10.99 5.14
CA VAL A 56 12.96 -11.70 4.49
C VAL A 56 11.65 -11.40 5.20
N ALA A 57 11.68 -11.29 6.53
CA ALA A 57 10.48 -10.94 7.27
C ALA A 57 9.96 -9.56 6.86
N GLU A 58 10.87 -8.58 6.72
CA GLU A 58 10.48 -7.24 6.30
C GLU A 58 9.86 -7.22 4.91
N VAL A 59 10.53 -7.89 3.97
CA VAL A 59 10.07 -7.93 2.59
C VAL A 59 8.73 -8.66 2.50
N THR A 60 8.61 -9.77 3.23
CA THR A 60 7.37 -10.53 3.27
C THR A 60 6.22 -9.66 3.75
N GLN A 61 6.45 -8.91 4.83
CA GLN A 61 5.40 -8.07 5.39
C GLN A 61 4.96 -7.01 4.37
N ALA A 62 5.93 -6.44 3.65
CA ALA A 62 5.62 -5.43 2.64
C ALA A 62 4.81 -6.02 1.49
N LEU A 63 5.21 -7.21 1.01
CA LEU A 63 4.50 -7.87 -0.08
C LEU A 63 3.06 -8.20 0.32
N LEU A 64 2.90 -8.75 1.52
CA LEU A 64 1.57 -9.11 1.99
C LEU A 64 0.69 -7.88 2.17
N TYR A 65 1.26 -6.79 2.69
CA TYR A 65 0.51 -5.55 2.86
C TYR A 65 0.01 -5.04 1.50
N LEU A 66 0.89 -4.98 0.51
CA LEU A 66 0.52 -4.48 -0.81
C LEU A 66 -0.47 -5.41 -1.51
N ASN A 67 -0.34 -6.70 -1.27
CA ASN A 67 -1.30 -7.65 -1.82
C ASN A 67 -2.69 -7.42 -1.21
N GLU A 68 -2.72 -7.15 0.09
CA GLU A 68 -3.99 -6.93 0.76
C GLU A 68 -4.67 -5.66 0.25
N THR A 69 -3.89 -4.60 -0.04
CA THR A 69 -4.49 -3.39 -0.59
C THR A 69 -5.16 -3.66 -1.93
N ASN A 70 -4.61 -4.58 -2.72
CA ASN A 70 -5.27 -4.97 -3.99
C ASN A 70 -6.53 -5.78 -3.71
N ARG A 71 -6.49 -6.68 -2.73
CA ARG A 71 -7.64 -7.52 -2.44
C ARG A 71 -8.84 -6.72 -1.95
N LEU A 72 -8.59 -5.56 -1.36
CA LEU A 72 -9.67 -4.72 -0.86
C LEU A 72 -10.29 -3.85 -1.94
N LYS A 73 -9.74 -3.85 -3.13
CA LYS A 73 -10.31 -3.07 -4.23
C LYS A 73 -11.44 -3.83 -4.86
N GLU A 74 -12.47 -3.11 -5.21
CA GLU A 74 -13.66 -3.73 -5.79
C GLU A 74 -13.51 -3.97 -7.28
N ASP A 75 -12.73 -3.12 -7.92
CA ASP A 75 -12.60 -3.16 -9.35
C ASP A 75 -11.26 -3.75 -9.76
N GLU A 76 -11.32 -4.77 -10.62
CA GLU A 76 -10.11 -5.40 -11.12
C GLU A 76 -9.18 -4.40 -11.77
N GLU A 77 -9.76 -3.41 -12.43
CA GLU A 77 -8.95 -2.44 -13.15
C GLU A 77 -8.13 -1.55 -12.23
N GLU A 78 -8.46 -1.54 -10.94
CA GLU A 78 -7.71 -0.73 -9.99
C GLU A 78 -6.56 -1.48 -9.35
N LYS A 79 -6.47 -2.78 -9.61
CA LYS A 79 -5.36 -3.55 -9.05
C LYS A 79 -4.08 -3.19 -9.77
N LYS A 80 -3.01 -3.04 -9.00
CA LYS A 80 -1.73 -2.59 -9.55
C LYS A 80 -0.63 -3.55 -9.15
N PRO A 81 0.38 -3.71 -10.01
CA PRO A 81 1.48 -4.62 -9.71
C PRO A 81 2.38 -4.07 -8.61
N ILE A 82 3.25 -4.93 -8.14
CA ILE A 82 4.28 -4.56 -7.16
C ILE A 82 5.62 -4.64 -7.90
N ASP A 83 6.40 -3.56 -7.82
CA ASP A 83 7.74 -3.55 -8.39
C ASP A 83 8.72 -3.99 -7.30
N PHE A 84 9.34 -5.14 -7.47
CA PHE A 84 10.24 -5.72 -6.49
C PHE A 84 11.68 -5.62 -7.00
N TYR A 85 12.43 -4.70 -6.43
CA TYR A 85 13.81 -4.42 -6.83
C TYR A 85 14.77 -5.28 -6.03
N ILE A 86 15.69 -5.94 -6.72
CA ILE A 86 16.60 -6.90 -6.10
C ILE A 86 18.05 -6.56 -6.43
N SER A 87 18.85 -6.37 -5.39
CA SER A 87 20.29 -6.14 -5.53
C SER A 87 20.97 -6.82 -4.35
N THR A 88 21.43 -8.06 -4.55
CA THR A 88 21.94 -8.86 -3.44
C THR A 88 23.03 -9.81 -3.89
N TYR A 89 23.96 -10.12 -2.99
CA TYR A 89 24.92 -11.19 -3.20
C TYR A 89 24.31 -12.57 -2.94
N GLY A 90 23.09 -12.61 -2.38
CA GLY A 90 22.45 -13.85 -2.00
C GLY A 90 22.38 -13.97 -0.49
N GLY A 91 22.37 -15.18 0.01
CA GLY A 91 22.34 -15.42 1.43
C GLY A 91 21.75 -16.77 1.78
N ASN A 92 21.03 -16.82 2.87
CA ASN A 92 20.48 -18.07 3.40
C ASN A 92 19.44 -18.65 2.46
N ALA A 93 19.60 -19.94 2.14
CA ALA A 93 18.72 -20.61 1.18
C ALA A 93 17.31 -20.81 1.73
N ASP A 94 17.21 -21.18 3.01
CA ASP A 94 15.90 -21.41 3.61
C ASP A 94 15.08 -20.12 3.63
N ASP A 95 15.74 -19.03 3.97
CA ASP A 95 15.08 -17.72 3.99
C ASP A 95 14.67 -17.31 2.57
N MET A 96 15.52 -17.62 1.59
CA MET A 96 15.19 -17.35 0.20
C MET A 96 13.95 -18.13 -0.23
N PHE A 97 13.88 -19.42 0.13
CA PHE A 97 12.71 -20.22 -0.23
C PHE A 97 11.45 -19.69 0.44
N ALA A 98 11.56 -19.25 1.70
CA ALA A 98 10.43 -18.68 2.39
C ALA A 98 9.89 -17.46 1.63
N LEU A 99 10.80 -16.60 1.18
CA LEU A 99 10.39 -15.42 0.42
C LEU A 99 9.83 -15.81 -0.95
N TYR A 100 10.44 -16.80 -1.59
CA TYR A 100 9.97 -17.27 -2.88
C TYR A 100 8.53 -17.79 -2.78
N ASP A 101 8.25 -18.55 -1.73
CA ASP A 101 6.90 -19.09 -1.54
C ASP A 101 5.88 -17.97 -1.32
N ILE A 102 6.28 -16.93 -0.58
CA ILE A 102 5.41 -15.76 -0.39
C ILE A 102 5.16 -15.06 -1.72
N MET A 103 6.20 -14.90 -2.53
CA MET A 103 6.02 -14.30 -3.85
C MET A 103 5.00 -15.08 -4.66
N LYS A 104 5.15 -16.42 -4.68
CA LYS A 104 4.21 -17.26 -5.42
C LYS A 104 2.79 -17.17 -4.86
N GLN A 105 2.65 -16.98 -3.57
CA GLN A 105 1.34 -16.81 -2.97
C GLN A 105 0.71 -15.48 -3.37
N VAL A 106 1.50 -14.41 -3.32
CA VAL A 106 1.04 -13.07 -3.69
C VAL A 106 0.68 -13.01 -5.16
N GLN A 107 1.45 -13.69 -6.01
CA GLN A 107 1.22 -13.67 -7.45
C GLN A 107 -0.12 -14.25 -7.88
N LYS A 108 -0.81 -14.92 -6.99
CA LYS A 108 -2.15 -15.41 -7.31
C LYS A 108 -3.16 -14.28 -7.43
N GLU A 109 -2.87 -13.13 -6.82
CA GLU A 109 -3.80 -12.01 -6.78
C GLU A 109 -3.18 -10.73 -7.29
N THR A 110 -1.88 -10.58 -7.13
CA THR A 110 -1.18 -9.34 -7.45
C THR A 110 0.07 -9.66 -8.27
N GLU A 111 0.18 -9.02 -9.40
CA GLU A 111 1.36 -9.20 -10.26
C GLU A 111 2.60 -8.62 -9.59
N ILE A 112 3.74 -9.33 -9.70
CA ILE A 112 5.01 -8.84 -9.15
C ILE A 112 5.99 -8.72 -10.30
N HIS A 113 6.53 -7.53 -10.50
CA HIS A 113 7.59 -7.28 -11.47
C HIS A 113 8.92 -7.32 -10.74
N THR A 114 9.74 -8.32 -11.00
CA THR A 114 11.05 -8.41 -10.38
C THR A 114 12.05 -7.64 -11.24
N ILE A 115 12.84 -6.79 -10.59
CA ILE A 115 13.78 -5.91 -11.28
C ILE A 115 15.15 -6.06 -10.64
N GLY A 116 16.08 -6.67 -11.35
CA GLY A 116 17.45 -6.84 -10.85
C GLY A 116 18.27 -5.60 -11.08
N MET A 117 19.04 -5.17 -10.08
CA MET A 117 19.89 -3.99 -10.18
C MET A 117 21.29 -4.28 -9.64
N GLY A 118 22.27 -3.97 -10.45
CA GLY A 118 23.65 -4.11 -10.06
C GLY A 118 24.04 -5.57 -9.91
N LYS A 119 23.94 -6.09 -8.69
CA LYS A 119 24.30 -7.48 -8.43
C LYS A 119 23.11 -8.30 -8.03
N VAL A 120 22.92 -9.43 -8.68
CA VAL A 120 21.91 -10.41 -8.29
C VAL A 120 22.59 -11.76 -8.38
N MET A 121 22.96 -12.31 -7.25
CA MET A 121 23.80 -13.50 -7.22
C MET A 121 23.22 -14.58 -6.32
N SER A 122 23.65 -15.81 -6.57
CA SER A 122 23.32 -16.96 -5.72
C SER A 122 21.81 -17.05 -5.50
N ALA A 123 21.35 -17.11 -4.26
CA ALA A 123 19.93 -17.22 -3.94
C ALA A 123 19.10 -16.08 -4.51
N GLY A 124 19.72 -14.92 -4.75
CA GLY A 124 19.02 -13.79 -5.34
C GLY A 124 18.54 -14.06 -6.76
N VAL A 125 19.25 -14.92 -7.48
CA VAL A 125 18.88 -15.23 -8.87
C VAL A 125 17.51 -15.94 -8.90
N LEU A 126 17.26 -16.78 -7.93
CA LEU A 126 15.98 -17.49 -7.88
C LEU A 126 14.83 -16.55 -7.59
N LEU A 127 15.07 -15.54 -6.74
CA LEU A 127 14.05 -14.54 -6.46
C LEU A 127 13.78 -13.69 -7.70
N LEU A 128 14.82 -13.39 -8.46
CA LEU A 128 14.64 -12.60 -9.68
C LEU A 128 13.85 -13.37 -10.74
N ALA A 129 14.02 -14.68 -10.77
CA ALA A 129 13.35 -15.52 -11.76
C ALA A 129 11.94 -15.91 -11.31
N GLY A 130 11.60 -15.69 -10.04
CA GLY A 130 10.34 -16.11 -9.43
C GLY A 130 9.17 -15.22 -9.63
#